data_e907d80e66d62b66ca8814dd3399fd52
#
_entry.id   e907d80e66d62b66ca8814dd3399fd52
#
_cell.length_a   1.000
_cell.length_b   1.000
_cell.length_c   1.000
_cell.angle_alpha   90.00
_cell.angle_beta   90.00
_cell.angle_gamma   90.00
#
_symmetry.space_group_name_H-M   'P 1'
#
loop_
_entity.id
_entity.type
_entity.pdbx_description
1 polymer ?
#
loop_
_entity_poly.entity_id
_entity_poly.type
_entity_poly.pdbx_seq_one_letter_code
_entity_poly.pdbx_strand_id
1 'polypeptide(L)'
;AVKTDAFRHPDTVAASVSEDASRLLWDAELLLRKVYDIHGSDSESVDIIEYYDFDALKRQRRENYRYMLEHCPKSDAYTIVFPYLDDATVPSHFTLYAADRGKFKEYLSQNGIHATSYWPVGPYINLEGHTDCAYIYDHVISIPCDQRYTAEDMAYICRVLKDF
;
A
#
# COMPACT_ATOMS: atom_id res chain seq x y z
N ALA A 1 3.13 -18.76 -2.22
CA ALA A 1 2.28 -19.22 -3.32
C ALA A 1 0.82 -18.86 -3.08
N VAL A 2 0.17 -19.36 -2.00
CA VAL A 2 -1.28 -19.15 -1.75
C VAL A 2 -1.65 -17.66 -1.62
N LYS A 3 -0.86 -16.87 -0.91
CA LYS A 3 -1.13 -15.43 -0.76
C LYS A 3 -0.95 -14.67 -2.07
N THR A 4 0.04 -15.05 -2.87
CA THR A 4 0.29 -14.43 -4.18
C THR A 4 -0.86 -14.70 -5.15
N ASP A 5 -1.41 -15.91 -5.14
CA ASP A 5 -2.55 -16.26 -5.97
C ASP A 5 -3.82 -15.54 -5.53
N ALA A 6 -4.05 -15.40 -4.22
CA ALA A 6 -5.18 -14.64 -3.69
C ALA A 6 -5.13 -13.15 -4.08
N PHE A 7 -3.93 -12.55 -4.17
CA PHE A 7 -3.78 -11.17 -4.63
C PHE A 7 -3.94 -11.00 -6.14
N ARG A 8 -3.49 -11.98 -6.93
CA ARG A 8 -3.56 -11.91 -8.41
C ARG A 8 -4.95 -12.27 -8.94
N HIS A 9 -5.69 -13.10 -8.22
CA HIS A 9 -6.97 -13.65 -8.65
C HIS A 9 -7.97 -13.69 -7.49
N PRO A 10 -8.34 -12.51 -6.92
CA PRO A 10 -9.20 -12.47 -5.73
C PRO A 10 -10.56 -13.12 -5.94
N ASP A 11 -11.09 -13.07 -7.15
CA ASP A 11 -12.40 -13.65 -7.50
C ASP A 11 -12.41 -15.18 -7.61
N THR A 12 -11.23 -15.80 -7.68
CA THR A 12 -11.09 -17.26 -7.86
C THR A 12 -10.67 -18.00 -6.60
N VAL A 13 -10.28 -17.27 -5.55
CA VAL A 13 -9.80 -17.85 -4.29
C VAL A 13 -10.92 -17.83 -3.26
N ALA A 14 -11.30 -19.01 -2.76
CA ALA A 14 -12.31 -19.12 -1.71
C ALA A 14 -11.88 -18.37 -0.43
N ALA A 15 -12.83 -17.75 0.26
CA ALA A 15 -12.60 -17.01 1.50
C ALA A 15 -11.82 -17.82 2.56
N SER A 16 -12.10 -19.12 2.67
CA SER A 16 -11.38 -20.05 3.56
C SER A 16 -9.89 -20.15 3.25
N VAL A 17 -9.48 -20.08 1.97
CA VAL A 17 -8.06 -20.11 1.56
C VAL A 17 -7.37 -18.81 1.95
N SER A 18 -8.06 -17.68 1.88
CA SER A 18 -7.55 -16.39 2.32
C SER A 18 -7.35 -16.34 3.85
N GLU A 19 -8.28 -16.91 4.61
CA GLU A 19 -8.18 -17.02 6.08
C GLU A 19 -7.02 -17.94 6.48
N ASP A 20 -6.88 -19.10 5.84
CA ASP A 20 -5.79 -20.03 6.08
C ASP A 20 -4.42 -19.41 5.74
N ALA A 21 -4.31 -18.67 4.64
CA ALA A 21 -3.09 -17.95 4.26
C ALA A 21 -2.73 -16.88 5.30
N SER A 22 -3.71 -16.16 5.80
CA SER A 22 -3.50 -15.12 6.84
C SER A 22 -3.05 -15.73 8.16
N ARG A 23 -3.65 -16.86 8.56
CA ARG A 23 -3.25 -17.60 9.77
C ARG A 23 -1.83 -18.13 9.66
N LEU A 24 -1.48 -18.76 8.53
CA LEU A 24 -0.12 -19.29 8.30
C LEU A 24 0.94 -18.20 8.32
N LEU A 25 0.63 -17.01 7.80
CA LEU A 25 1.55 -15.87 7.86
C LEU A 25 1.74 -15.38 9.29
N TRP A 26 0.67 -15.32 10.07
CA TRP A 26 0.75 -14.93 11.47
C TRP A 26 1.56 -15.94 12.29
N ASP A 27 1.30 -17.24 12.09
CA ASP A 27 2.05 -18.31 12.75
C ASP A 27 3.54 -18.28 12.38
N ALA A 28 3.86 -18.03 11.11
CA ALA A 28 5.22 -17.86 10.64
C ALA A 28 5.91 -16.65 11.29
N GLU A 29 5.21 -15.51 11.42
CA GLU A 29 5.76 -14.34 12.09
C GLU A 29 6.01 -14.59 13.58
N LEU A 30 5.10 -15.27 14.27
CA LEU A 30 5.29 -15.65 15.67
C LEU A 30 6.48 -16.61 15.85
N LEU A 31 6.70 -17.51 14.90
CA LEU A 31 7.86 -18.39 14.90
C LEU A 31 9.14 -17.59 14.66
N LEU A 32 9.17 -16.71 13.68
CA LEU A 32 10.34 -15.87 13.39
C LEU A 32 10.75 -15.03 14.60
N ARG A 33 9.82 -14.48 15.35
CA ARG A 33 10.10 -13.72 16.59
C ARG A 33 10.83 -14.55 17.65
N LYS A 34 10.73 -15.88 17.60
CA LYS A 34 11.38 -16.79 18.56
C LYS A 34 12.74 -17.25 18.11
N VAL A 35 13.03 -17.22 16.80
CA VAL A 35 14.21 -17.88 16.22
C VAL A 35 15.04 -16.96 15.32
N TYR A 36 14.69 -15.68 15.20
CA TYR A 36 15.34 -14.75 14.25
C TYR A 36 16.84 -14.59 14.49
N ASP A 37 17.28 -14.73 15.75
CA ASP A 37 18.68 -14.55 16.19
C ASP A 37 19.57 -15.76 15.91
N ILE A 38 18.98 -16.93 15.60
CA ILE A 38 19.71 -18.15 15.31
C ILE A 38 19.77 -18.51 13.82
N HIS A 39 19.11 -17.72 12.97
CA HIS A 39 19.09 -17.90 11.52
C HIS A 39 19.78 -16.72 10.83
N GLY A 40 20.69 -17.03 9.93
CA GLY A 40 21.27 -16.06 8.99
C GLY A 40 20.43 -15.97 7.71
N SER A 41 20.80 -15.04 6.83
CA SER A 41 20.23 -14.96 5.48
C SER A 41 20.62 -16.21 4.69
N ASP A 42 19.68 -16.77 3.92
CA ASP A 42 19.97 -17.82 2.95
C ASP A 42 20.69 -17.23 1.71
N SER A 43 21.45 -18.04 1.00
CA SER A 43 22.25 -17.59 -0.14
C SER A 43 21.38 -17.09 -1.30
N GLU A 44 20.21 -17.67 -1.52
CA GLU A 44 19.28 -17.26 -2.59
C GLU A 44 18.77 -15.84 -2.34
N SER A 45 18.39 -15.52 -1.10
CA SER A 45 17.97 -14.16 -0.72
C SER A 45 19.10 -13.13 -0.88
N VAL A 46 20.33 -13.51 -0.55
CA VAL A 46 21.51 -12.65 -0.73
C VAL A 46 21.76 -12.40 -2.22
N ASP A 47 21.74 -13.44 -3.05
CA ASP A 47 21.93 -13.35 -4.49
C ASP A 47 20.85 -12.47 -5.15
N ILE A 48 19.59 -12.65 -4.75
CA ILE A 48 18.49 -11.81 -5.24
C ILE A 48 18.75 -10.34 -4.92
N ILE A 49 19.14 -10.01 -3.69
CA ILE A 49 19.43 -8.63 -3.30
C ILE A 49 20.63 -8.07 -4.06
N GLU A 50 21.69 -8.86 -4.26
CA GLU A 50 22.93 -8.44 -4.93
C GLU A 50 22.70 -8.14 -6.43
N TYR A 51 21.90 -8.96 -7.11
CA TYR A 51 21.69 -8.87 -8.56
C TYR A 51 20.37 -8.18 -8.97
N TYR A 52 19.58 -7.74 -8.01
CA TYR A 52 18.29 -7.08 -8.31
C TYR A 52 18.50 -5.69 -8.91
N ASP A 53 17.80 -5.40 -10.01
CA ASP A 53 17.84 -4.06 -10.64
C ASP A 53 17.05 -3.03 -9.82
N PHE A 54 17.69 -2.52 -8.77
CA PHE A 54 17.11 -1.47 -7.92
C PHE A 54 16.90 -0.15 -8.65
N ASP A 55 17.64 0.12 -9.72
CA ASP A 55 17.47 1.37 -10.49
C ASP A 55 16.23 1.30 -11.37
N ALA A 56 15.93 0.14 -11.95
CA ALA A 56 14.65 -0.07 -12.63
C ALA A 56 13.48 0.04 -11.66
N LEU A 57 13.58 -0.55 -10.47
CA LEU A 57 12.56 -0.42 -9.42
C LEU A 57 12.31 1.04 -9.05
N LYS A 58 13.37 1.80 -8.78
CA LYS A 58 13.27 3.21 -8.40
C LYS A 58 12.63 4.04 -9.51
N ARG A 59 13.05 3.83 -10.77
CA ARG A 59 12.47 4.50 -11.94
C ARG A 59 10.97 4.26 -12.01
N GLN A 60 10.54 2.99 -12.02
CA GLN A 60 9.13 2.63 -12.15
C GLN A 60 8.27 3.25 -11.05
N ARG A 61 8.70 3.20 -9.79
CA ARG A 61 7.98 3.82 -8.66
C ARG A 61 7.84 5.33 -8.84
N ARG A 62 8.91 5.99 -9.24
CA ARG A 62 8.92 7.44 -9.46
C ARG A 62 8.05 7.85 -10.65
N GLU A 63 8.06 7.09 -11.74
CA GLU A 63 7.21 7.30 -12.90
C GLU A 63 5.73 7.14 -12.55
N ASN A 64 5.36 6.08 -11.84
CA ASN A 64 4.01 5.86 -11.36
C ASN A 64 3.53 7.02 -10.48
N TYR A 65 4.36 7.46 -9.54
CA TYR A 65 4.01 8.56 -8.64
C TYR A 65 3.86 9.89 -9.38
N ARG A 66 4.76 10.21 -10.33
CA ARG A 66 4.63 11.39 -11.18
C ARG A 66 3.36 11.37 -11.99
N TYR A 67 3.04 10.22 -12.59
CA TYR A 67 1.79 10.06 -13.31
C TYR A 67 0.58 10.40 -12.43
N MET A 68 0.55 9.88 -11.21
CA MET A 68 -0.51 10.20 -10.25
C MET A 68 -0.56 11.70 -9.91
N LEU A 69 0.58 12.35 -9.69
CA LEU A 69 0.61 13.81 -9.42
C LEU A 69 0.09 14.64 -10.58
N GLU A 70 0.38 14.24 -11.82
CA GLU A 70 0.00 14.96 -13.04
C GLU A 70 -1.46 14.75 -13.43
N HIS A 71 -2.03 13.57 -13.14
CA HIS A 71 -3.33 13.16 -13.66
C HIS A 71 -4.39 12.92 -12.60
N CYS A 72 -4.03 12.90 -11.30
CA CYS A 72 -5.01 12.76 -10.22
C CYS A 72 -5.97 13.96 -10.25
N PRO A 73 -7.27 13.73 -10.36
CA PRO A 73 -8.24 14.82 -10.41
C PRO A 73 -8.28 15.58 -9.09
N LYS A 74 -8.57 16.89 -9.16
CA LYS A 74 -8.88 17.68 -7.98
C LYS A 74 -10.29 17.33 -7.51
N SER A 75 -10.46 17.16 -6.21
CA SER A 75 -11.73 16.84 -5.59
C SER A 75 -11.83 17.45 -4.20
N ASP A 76 -13.03 17.76 -3.76
CA ASP A 76 -13.31 18.15 -2.38
C ASP A 76 -13.39 16.92 -1.44
N ALA A 77 -13.44 15.72 -2.02
CA ALA A 77 -13.53 14.47 -1.28
C ALA A 77 -12.18 13.98 -0.72
N TYR A 78 -11.07 14.47 -1.26
CA TYR A 78 -9.72 14.12 -0.80
C TYR A 78 -8.70 15.20 -1.11
N THR A 79 -7.57 15.16 -0.39
CA THR A 79 -6.41 16.03 -0.59
C THR A 79 -5.14 15.18 -0.72
N ILE A 80 -4.26 15.53 -1.67
CA ILE A 80 -2.97 14.87 -1.84
C ILE A 80 -2.05 15.30 -0.69
N VAL A 81 -1.51 14.32 0.07
CA VAL A 81 -0.65 14.60 1.23
C VAL A 81 0.72 15.12 0.81
N PHE A 82 1.30 14.51 -0.24
CA PHE A 82 2.62 14.88 -0.75
C PHE A 82 2.51 15.31 -2.22
N PRO A 83 2.21 16.59 -2.49
CA PRO A 83 1.92 17.09 -3.84
C PRO A 83 3.17 17.33 -4.69
N TYR A 84 4.34 16.88 -4.24
CA TYR A 84 5.61 16.98 -4.97
C TYR A 84 6.44 15.73 -4.77
N LEU A 85 7.39 15.49 -5.68
CA LEU A 85 8.35 14.40 -5.62
C LEU A 85 9.75 14.96 -5.81
N ASP A 86 10.54 14.96 -4.73
CA ASP A 86 11.97 15.34 -4.80
C ASP A 86 12.82 14.24 -5.48
N ASP A 87 14.11 14.53 -5.69
CA ASP A 87 14.99 13.61 -6.41
C ASP A 87 15.45 12.39 -5.58
N ALA A 88 15.39 12.47 -4.26
CA ALA A 88 15.84 11.43 -3.36
C ALA A 88 14.74 10.42 -3.01
N THR A 89 13.46 10.80 -3.11
CA THR A 89 12.32 9.97 -2.69
C THR A 89 11.97 8.90 -3.72
N VAL A 90 11.77 7.68 -3.25
CA VAL A 90 11.28 6.54 -4.03
C VAL A 90 9.97 6.04 -3.41
N PRO A 91 8.82 6.57 -3.81
CA PRO A 91 7.54 6.26 -3.18
C PRO A 91 7.04 4.86 -3.54
N SER A 92 6.30 4.26 -2.63
CA SER A 92 5.57 3.00 -2.88
C SER A 92 4.06 3.20 -2.89
N HIS A 93 3.60 4.34 -2.36
CA HIS A 93 2.18 4.66 -2.22
C HIS A 93 1.94 6.12 -2.52
N PHE A 94 0.76 6.38 -3.10
CA PHE A 94 0.20 7.71 -3.27
C PHE A 94 -0.77 7.97 -2.13
N THR A 95 -0.43 8.89 -1.24
CA THR A 95 -1.14 9.09 0.03
C THR A 95 -2.09 10.29 -0.07
N LEU A 96 -3.32 10.08 0.39
CA LEU A 96 -4.40 11.06 0.41
C LEU A 96 -4.94 11.22 1.82
N TYR A 97 -5.50 12.39 2.12
CA TYR A 97 -6.46 12.57 3.20
C TYR A 97 -7.86 12.56 2.59
N ALA A 98 -8.68 11.59 2.93
CA ALA A 98 -10.05 11.49 2.46
C ALA A 98 -11.02 12.11 3.48
N ALA A 99 -11.97 12.93 3.02
CA ALA A 99 -12.97 13.56 3.88
C ALA A 99 -13.85 12.52 4.61
N ASP A 100 -14.23 11.45 3.90
CA ASP A 100 -14.86 10.26 4.48
C ASP A 100 -14.05 9.03 4.05
N ARG A 101 -13.04 8.69 4.86
CA ARG A 101 -12.14 7.57 4.55
C ARG A 101 -12.86 6.23 4.40
N GLY A 102 -13.93 6.01 5.17
CA GLY A 102 -14.69 4.77 5.14
C GLY A 102 -15.35 4.57 3.78
N LYS A 103 -16.13 5.54 3.33
CA LYS A 103 -16.79 5.52 2.02
C LYS A 103 -15.77 5.49 0.88
N PHE A 104 -14.72 6.27 0.98
CA PHE A 104 -13.68 6.32 -0.05
C PHE A 104 -12.97 4.98 -0.21
N LYS A 105 -12.61 4.34 0.89
CA LYS A 105 -11.98 3.03 0.87
C LYS A 105 -12.90 1.95 0.30
N GLU A 106 -14.17 1.98 0.67
CA GLU A 106 -15.17 1.05 0.13
C GLU A 106 -15.34 1.24 -1.38
N TYR A 107 -15.47 2.48 -1.84
CA TYR A 107 -15.56 2.80 -3.25
C TYR A 107 -14.35 2.31 -4.05
N LEU A 108 -13.13 2.57 -3.55
CA LEU A 108 -11.90 2.07 -4.17
C LEU A 108 -11.89 0.54 -4.25
N SER A 109 -12.30 -0.14 -3.17
CA SER A 109 -12.39 -1.60 -3.13
C SER A 109 -13.38 -2.17 -4.13
N GLN A 110 -14.56 -1.56 -4.27
CA GLN A 110 -15.58 -1.94 -5.27
C GLN A 110 -15.07 -1.79 -6.71
N ASN A 111 -14.09 -0.90 -6.93
CA ASN A 111 -13.40 -0.72 -8.20
C ASN A 111 -12.06 -1.48 -8.29
N GLY A 112 -11.84 -2.48 -7.44
CA GLY A 112 -10.64 -3.33 -7.47
C GLY A 112 -9.35 -2.64 -7.02
N ILE A 113 -9.44 -1.45 -6.39
CA ILE A 113 -8.28 -0.72 -5.86
C ILE A 113 -8.15 -0.98 -4.36
N HIS A 114 -7.14 -1.76 -3.97
CA HIS A 114 -6.88 -2.10 -2.57
C HIS A 114 -6.04 -1.04 -1.88
N ALA A 115 -6.67 0.05 -1.48
CA ALA A 115 -6.04 1.09 -0.71
C ALA A 115 -5.89 0.70 0.77
N THR A 116 -4.79 1.11 1.39
CA THR A 116 -4.43 0.74 2.75
C THR A 116 -4.47 1.95 3.69
N SER A 117 -5.02 1.77 4.88
CA SER A 117 -4.81 2.68 6.01
C SER A 117 -3.76 2.03 6.90
N TYR A 118 -2.53 2.57 6.87
CA TYR A 118 -1.42 2.02 7.65
C TYR A 118 -1.54 2.41 9.11
N TRP A 119 -1.16 1.46 9.96
CA TRP A 119 -0.91 1.62 11.37
C TRP A 119 -2.12 2.17 12.13
N PRO A 120 -3.09 1.32 12.48
CA PRO A 120 -4.15 1.73 13.39
C PRO A 120 -3.53 2.21 14.71
N VAL A 121 -4.18 3.18 15.34
CA VAL A 121 -3.76 3.65 16.66
C VAL A 121 -3.72 2.48 17.61
N GLY A 122 -2.57 2.24 18.21
CA GLY A 122 -2.43 1.19 19.21
C GLY A 122 -3.31 1.46 20.44
N PRO A 123 -3.79 0.41 21.12
CA PRO A 123 -4.74 0.55 22.24
C PRO A 123 -4.18 1.34 23.44
N TYR A 124 -2.87 1.56 23.48
CA TYR A 124 -2.20 2.31 24.56
C TYR A 124 -1.88 3.76 24.18
N ILE A 125 -2.26 4.20 22.98
CA ILE A 125 -1.98 5.55 22.48
C ILE A 125 -3.22 6.39 22.72
N ASN A 126 -3.08 7.45 23.55
CA ASN A 126 -4.11 8.46 23.73
C ASN A 126 -3.83 9.63 22.76
N LEU A 127 -4.78 9.96 21.90
CA LEU A 127 -4.72 11.09 20.98
C LEU A 127 -5.39 12.35 21.52
N GLU A 128 -5.87 12.34 22.76
CA GLU A 128 -6.48 13.51 23.39
C GLU A 128 -5.48 14.68 23.45
N GLY A 129 -5.89 15.84 22.93
CA GLY A 129 -5.01 17.00 22.78
C GLY A 129 -4.05 16.97 21.59
N HIS A 130 -4.01 15.87 20.82
CA HIS A 130 -3.16 15.71 19.61
C HIS A 130 -4.02 15.74 18.34
N THR A 131 -4.62 16.90 18.06
CA THR A 131 -5.60 17.07 16.97
C THR A 131 -5.06 16.71 15.60
N ASP A 132 -3.80 17.06 15.31
CA ASP A 132 -3.18 16.76 14.01
C ASP A 132 -2.96 15.25 13.83
N CYS A 133 -2.52 14.57 14.90
CA CYS A 133 -2.37 13.11 14.87
C CYS A 133 -3.72 12.42 14.70
N ALA A 134 -4.73 12.84 15.42
CA ALA A 134 -6.08 12.32 15.30
C ALA A 134 -6.61 12.51 13.87
N TYR A 135 -6.44 13.70 13.29
CA TYR A 135 -6.82 13.99 11.92
C TYR A 135 -6.13 13.04 10.92
N ILE A 136 -4.81 12.85 11.05
CA ILE A 136 -4.05 11.95 10.18
C ILE A 136 -4.63 10.52 10.27
N TYR A 137 -4.81 10.01 11.48
CA TYR A 137 -5.34 8.65 11.68
C TYR A 137 -6.76 8.47 11.14
N ASP A 138 -7.58 9.50 11.18
CA ASP A 138 -8.97 9.42 10.73
C ASP A 138 -9.11 9.53 9.20
N HIS A 139 -8.18 10.24 8.53
CA HIS A 139 -8.34 10.61 7.12
C HIS A 139 -7.34 9.94 6.18
N VAL A 140 -6.17 9.49 6.68
CA VAL A 140 -5.11 8.97 5.81
C VAL A 140 -5.51 7.67 5.13
N ILE A 141 -5.26 7.62 3.81
CA ILE A 141 -5.38 6.43 2.98
C ILE A 141 -4.26 6.44 1.94
N SER A 142 -3.71 5.28 1.63
CA SER A 142 -2.58 5.11 0.72
C SER A 142 -2.94 4.16 -0.40
N ILE A 143 -2.83 4.64 -1.64
CA ILE A 143 -3.04 3.86 -2.85
C ILE A 143 -1.69 3.35 -3.31
N PRO A 144 -1.49 2.03 -3.55
CA PRO A 144 -0.22 1.51 -4.00
C PRO A 144 0.13 2.01 -5.41
N CYS A 145 1.37 2.45 -5.59
CA CYS A 145 1.93 2.89 -6.87
C CYS A 145 3.35 2.36 -7.08
N ASP A 146 3.65 1.22 -6.47
CA ASP A 146 4.99 0.63 -6.51
C ASP A 146 5.33 0.00 -7.88
N GLN A 147 6.51 -0.62 -7.99
CA GLN A 147 7.05 -1.17 -9.24
C GLN A 147 6.25 -2.34 -9.84
N ARG A 148 5.25 -2.86 -9.14
CA ARG A 148 4.37 -3.93 -9.64
C ARG A 148 3.30 -3.40 -10.60
N TYR A 149 3.10 -2.09 -10.60
CA TYR A 149 2.07 -1.41 -11.37
C TYR A 149 2.68 -0.66 -12.55
N THR A 150 1.87 -0.48 -13.59
CA THR A 150 2.21 0.19 -14.84
C THR A 150 1.57 1.57 -14.92
N ALA A 151 1.93 2.34 -15.95
CA ALA A 151 1.25 3.61 -16.25
C ALA A 151 -0.25 3.42 -16.56
N GLU A 152 -0.64 2.27 -17.13
CA GLU A 152 -2.03 1.93 -17.42
C GLU A 152 -2.84 1.71 -16.13
N ASP A 153 -2.22 1.07 -15.12
CA ASP A 153 -2.84 0.92 -13.80
C ASP A 153 -3.02 2.28 -13.12
N MET A 154 -2.03 3.17 -13.24
CA MET A 154 -2.14 4.54 -12.70
C MET A 154 -3.23 5.33 -13.42
N ALA A 155 -3.35 5.18 -14.76
CA ALA A 155 -4.42 5.79 -15.53
C ALA A 155 -5.80 5.26 -15.11
N TYR A 156 -5.90 3.97 -14.83
CA TYR A 156 -7.13 3.37 -14.29
C TYR A 156 -7.51 3.99 -12.94
N ILE A 157 -6.55 4.07 -12.01
CA ILE A 157 -6.78 4.67 -10.70
C ILE A 157 -7.26 6.11 -10.83
N CYS A 158 -6.62 6.92 -11.69
CA CYS A 158 -7.04 8.31 -11.90
C CYS A 158 -8.46 8.42 -12.49
N ARG A 159 -8.87 7.50 -13.36
CA ARG A 159 -10.26 7.45 -13.86
C ARG A 159 -11.25 7.16 -12.73
N VAL A 160 -10.97 6.15 -11.91
CA VAL A 160 -11.81 5.81 -10.75
C VAL A 160 -11.91 6.98 -9.79
N LEU A 161 -10.79 7.67 -9.51
CA LEU A 161 -10.78 8.85 -8.63
C LEU A 161 -11.59 10.02 -9.17
N LYS A 162 -11.77 10.11 -10.50
CA LYS A 162 -12.56 11.17 -11.14
C LYS A 162 -14.05 10.96 -10.94
N ASP A 163 -14.49 9.72 -10.82
CA ASP A 163 -15.90 9.35 -10.76
C ASP A 163 -16.41 9.26 -9.29
N PHE A 164 -15.52 9.48 -8.29
CA PHE A 164 -15.88 9.57 -6.87
C PHE A 164 -16.32 10.99 -6.50
#